data_c34ee48a64b9a1e6e916ef1cb3113056
#
_entry.id   c34ee48a64b9a1e6e916ef1cb3113056
#
_cell.length_a   1.000
_cell.length_b   1.000
_cell.length_c   1.000
_cell.angle_alpha   90.00
_cell.angle_beta   90.00
_cell.angle_gamma   90.00
#
_symmetry.space_group_name_H-M   'P 1'
#
loop_
_entity.id
_entity.type
_entity.pdbx_description
1 polymer ?
#
loop_
_entity_poly.entity_id
_entity_poly.type
_entity_poly.pdbx_seq_one_letter_code
_entity_poly.pdbx_strand_id
1 'polypeptide(L)'
;KDNPIKVISSDQTAKGLFLYQTDSESYFSNTTFRNLSNFAYAGWELPGAITFYEANVFFNFCNFKSNLAGDDYINIIRSDFKLINCKFIKSLFDGFDSDFSNGFIKNTSFLSCGNDGIDLSGSIVSLENVTLVDIGDKSISVGEKSYCKISNINIKDSIISISSKDSSQVFLSNVNIEDSKYGFTAFQKKYEYGPGFIEIDNYELINVQTPFFIEEGSKCIANGSKVLTTKVNLRNYFYN
;
A
#
# COMPACT_ATOMS: atom_id res chain seq x y z
N LYS A 1 15.36 20.18 13.28
CA LYS A 1 13.97 19.68 13.40
C LYS A 1 12.92 20.79 13.57
N ASP A 2 13.32 22.03 13.75
CA ASP A 2 12.44 23.09 14.26
C ASP A 2 11.73 23.92 13.20
N ASN A 3 12.02 23.72 11.91
CA ASN A 3 11.35 24.41 10.82
C ASN A 3 10.81 23.40 9.77
N PRO A 4 9.59 22.87 9.95
CA PRO A 4 9.02 21.96 8.97
C PRO A 4 8.70 22.70 7.66
N ILE A 5 9.02 22.05 6.55
CA ILE A 5 8.62 22.53 5.22
C ILE A 5 7.13 22.22 5.03
N LYS A 6 6.39 23.14 4.42
CA LYS A 6 4.97 22.97 4.10
C LYS A 6 4.75 23.14 2.62
N VAL A 7 4.27 22.09 1.98
CA VAL A 7 3.80 22.08 0.57
C VAL A 7 2.27 21.94 0.63
N ILE A 8 1.57 23.05 0.55
CA ILE A 8 0.13 23.10 0.84
C ILE A 8 -0.59 23.91 -0.24
N SER A 9 -1.66 23.34 -0.79
CA SER A 9 -2.63 24.14 -1.54
C SER A 9 -3.49 24.95 -0.58
N SER A 10 -3.33 26.28 -0.58
CA SER A 10 -4.06 27.16 0.33
C SER A 10 -5.50 27.40 -0.12
N ASP A 11 -5.74 27.41 -1.44
CA ASP A 11 -7.03 27.64 -2.08
C ASP A 11 -7.61 26.37 -2.73
N GLN A 12 -6.97 25.23 -2.53
CA GLN A 12 -7.36 23.91 -3.07
C GLN A 12 -7.28 23.80 -4.59
N THR A 13 -6.53 24.67 -5.27
CA THR A 13 -6.35 24.65 -6.73
C THR A 13 -5.03 24.05 -7.19
N ALA A 14 -4.06 23.86 -6.28
CA ALA A 14 -2.75 23.36 -6.64
C ALA A 14 -2.82 21.92 -7.13
N LYS A 15 -2.21 21.69 -8.29
CA LYS A 15 -1.96 20.36 -8.80
C LYS A 15 -0.88 19.66 -7.97
N GLY A 16 -0.70 18.37 -8.22
CA GLY A 16 0.28 17.56 -7.53
C GLY A 16 1.73 17.87 -7.86
N LEU A 17 2.59 17.11 -7.27
CA LEU A 17 4.03 17.12 -7.56
C LEU A 17 4.36 15.96 -8.49
N PHE A 18 5.00 16.23 -9.61
CA PHE A 18 5.47 15.22 -10.55
C PHE A 18 6.98 15.34 -10.78
N LEU A 19 7.70 14.28 -10.50
CA LEU A 19 9.12 14.15 -10.81
C LEU A 19 9.30 13.06 -11.87
N TYR A 20 9.99 13.42 -12.94
CA TYR A 20 10.13 12.59 -14.12
C TYR A 20 11.59 12.48 -14.53
N GLN A 21 12.09 11.24 -14.62
CA GLN A 21 13.42 10.91 -15.12
C GLN A 21 14.54 11.76 -14.50
N THR A 22 14.71 11.65 -13.17
CA THR A 22 15.76 12.40 -12.47
C THR A 22 17.03 11.58 -12.35
N ASP A 23 18.20 12.21 -12.58
CA ASP A 23 19.51 11.55 -12.49
C ASP A 23 19.94 11.24 -11.03
N SER A 24 19.31 11.86 -10.05
CA SER A 24 19.65 11.70 -8.64
C SER A 24 18.42 11.46 -7.77
N GLU A 25 18.62 10.79 -6.62
CA GLU A 25 17.57 10.56 -5.64
C GLU A 25 17.06 11.89 -5.06
N SER A 26 15.76 12.09 -5.10
CA SER A 26 15.09 13.22 -4.45
C SER A 26 14.96 12.96 -2.96
N TYR A 27 15.24 13.96 -2.13
CA TYR A 27 15.19 13.83 -0.68
C TYR A 27 14.22 14.84 -0.05
N PHE A 28 13.23 14.33 0.67
CA PHE A 28 12.29 15.14 1.45
C PHE A 28 12.40 14.79 2.93
N SER A 29 12.65 15.79 3.76
CA SER A 29 12.73 15.60 5.20
C SER A 29 11.89 16.63 5.93
N ASN A 30 11.20 16.20 7.00
CA ASN A 30 10.39 17.06 7.86
C ASN A 30 9.40 17.94 7.06
N THR A 31 8.78 17.34 6.04
CA THR A 31 7.89 18.03 5.11
C THR A 31 6.44 17.59 5.30
N THR A 32 5.52 18.53 5.29
CA THR A 32 4.08 18.27 5.27
C THR A 32 3.51 18.65 3.92
N PHE A 33 2.93 17.66 3.23
CA PHE A 33 2.14 17.84 2.02
C PHE A 33 0.65 17.84 2.41
N ARG A 34 -0.14 18.78 1.85
CA ARG A 34 -1.56 18.85 2.17
C ARG A 34 -2.39 19.47 1.06
N ASN A 35 -3.59 18.93 0.84
CA ASN A 35 -4.58 19.43 -0.10
C ASN A 35 -4.05 19.51 -1.55
N LEU A 36 -3.21 18.55 -1.94
CA LEU A 36 -2.76 18.43 -3.33
C LEU A 36 -3.78 17.63 -4.13
N SER A 37 -3.93 17.95 -5.40
CA SER A 37 -4.67 17.14 -6.37
C SER A 37 -3.68 16.35 -7.24
N ASN A 38 -4.16 15.37 -8.00
CA ASN A 38 -3.34 14.70 -8.98
C ASN A 38 -2.79 15.67 -10.04
N PHE A 39 -1.65 15.31 -10.63
CA PHE A 39 -1.05 16.09 -11.70
C PHE A 39 -1.85 15.92 -13.00
N ALA A 40 -2.28 17.01 -13.60
CA ALA A 40 -2.90 17.06 -14.92
C ALA A 40 -2.40 18.29 -15.69
N TYR A 41 -1.65 18.06 -16.75
CA TYR A 41 -1.10 19.12 -17.59
C TYR A 41 -0.75 18.60 -19.00
N ALA A 42 -1.04 19.39 -20.03
CA ALA A 42 -0.67 19.13 -21.43
C ALA A 42 -1.04 17.71 -21.94
N GLY A 43 -2.21 17.19 -21.53
CA GLY A 43 -2.69 15.86 -21.90
C GLY A 43 -2.14 14.70 -21.05
N TRP A 44 -1.30 14.98 -20.08
CA TRP A 44 -0.89 14.02 -19.05
C TRP A 44 -1.86 14.11 -17.87
N GLU A 45 -2.33 12.95 -17.42
CA GLU A 45 -3.07 12.81 -16.19
C GLU A 45 -2.47 11.64 -15.42
N LEU A 46 -1.97 11.91 -14.22
CA LEU A 46 -1.31 10.94 -13.36
C LEU A 46 -2.23 10.57 -12.20
N PRO A 47 -2.20 9.32 -11.70
CA PRO A 47 -3.09 8.89 -10.62
C PRO A 47 -2.73 9.54 -9.29
N GLY A 48 -1.45 9.76 -9.00
CA GLY A 48 -0.99 10.25 -7.70
C GLY A 48 -1.06 11.76 -7.52
N ALA A 49 -1.38 12.22 -6.30
CA ALA A 49 -1.17 13.61 -5.92
C ALA A 49 0.33 13.95 -5.86
N ILE A 50 1.18 12.97 -5.61
CA ILE A 50 2.63 13.05 -5.74
C ILE A 50 3.08 11.83 -6.55
N THR A 51 3.67 12.06 -7.73
CA THR A 51 4.10 10.97 -8.61
C THR A 51 5.59 11.07 -8.91
N PHE A 52 6.29 9.94 -8.81
CA PHE A 52 7.67 9.76 -9.24
C PHE A 52 7.69 8.71 -10.35
N TYR A 53 8.18 9.09 -11.51
CA TYR A 53 8.32 8.21 -12.66
C TYR A 53 9.78 8.16 -13.11
N GLU A 54 10.43 7.00 -12.99
CA GLU A 54 11.88 6.86 -13.23
C GLU A 54 12.69 7.91 -12.45
N ALA A 55 12.30 8.12 -11.18
CA ALA A 55 12.84 9.16 -10.31
C ALA A 55 12.88 8.65 -8.87
N ASN A 56 14.05 8.29 -8.39
CA ASN A 56 14.21 7.73 -7.04
C ASN A 56 13.91 8.75 -5.95
N VAL A 57 13.37 8.28 -4.80
CA VAL A 57 12.98 9.18 -3.71
C VAL A 57 13.20 8.61 -2.33
N PHE A 58 13.60 9.50 -1.41
CA PHE A 58 13.65 9.24 0.01
C PHE A 58 12.81 10.25 0.79
N PHE A 59 11.77 9.78 1.48
CA PHE A 59 10.99 10.55 2.44
C PHE A 59 11.35 10.18 3.87
N ASN A 60 11.68 11.18 4.69
CA ASN A 60 11.98 10.99 6.10
C ASN A 60 11.29 12.03 6.98
N PHE A 61 10.52 11.58 7.98
CA PHE A 61 9.68 12.43 8.84
C PHE A 61 8.68 13.29 8.04
N CYS A 62 8.09 12.74 6.97
CA CYS A 62 7.12 13.45 6.15
C CYS A 62 5.68 13.12 6.55
N ASN A 63 4.78 14.10 6.35
CA ASN A 63 3.36 13.92 6.56
C ASN A 63 2.60 14.20 5.26
N PHE A 64 1.75 13.27 4.87
CA PHE A 64 0.89 13.33 3.70
C PHE A 64 -0.56 13.43 4.19
N LYS A 65 -1.21 14.61 3.99
CA LYS A 65 -2.51 14.89 4.59
C LYS A 65 -3.52 15.34 3.55
N SER A 66 -4.60 14.59 3.40
CA SER A 66 -5.78 14.98 2.63
C SER A 66 -5.44 15.40 1.19
N ASN A 67 -5.33 14.47 0.25
CA ASN A 67 -5.36 14.82 -1.16
C ASN A 67 -6.81 15.12 -1.58
N LEU A 68 -6.97 15.93 -2.63
CA LEU A 68 -8.26 16.43 -3.10
C LEU A 68 -8.78 15.68 -4.33
N ALA A 69 -7.87 15.08 -5.07
CA ALA A 69 -8.16 14.27 -6.24
C ALA A 69 -6.97 13.33 -6.51
N GLY A 70 -7.16 12.38 -7.43
CA GLY A 70 -6.21 11.33 -7.73
C GLY A 70 -6.55 10.04 -7.00
N ASP A 71 -6.21 8.93 -7.59
CA ASP A 71 -6.42 7.59 -7.03
C ASP A 71 -5.47 7.36 -5.85
N ASP A 72 -4.23 7.86 -5.96
CA ASP A 72 -3.21 7.69 -4.93
C ASP A 72 -2.83 9.02 -4.28
N TYR A 73 -2.39 8.96 -3.01
CA TYR A 73 -1.67 10.08 -2.45
C TYR A 73 -0.25 10.16 -3.03
N ILE A 74 0.48 9.03 -2.98
CA ILE A 74 1.79 8.87 -3.62
C ILE A 74 1.72 7.70 -4.59
N ASN A 75 2.20 7.90 -5.82
CA ASN A 75 2.44 6.84 -6.79
C ASN A 75 3.91 6.84 -7.22
N ILE A 76 4.57 5.69 -7.09
CA ILE A 76 5.98 5.48 -7.44
C ILE A 76 6.06 4.50 -8.60
N ILE A 77 6.58 4.93 -9.74
CA ILE A 77 6.61 4.15 -10.98
C ILE A 77 8.06 3.95 -11.43
N ARG A 78 8.50 2.69 -11.57
CA ARG A 78 9.85 2.32 -12.05
C ARG A 78 10.97 3.06 -11.33
N SER A 79 10.87 3.17 -10.01
CA SER A 79 11.76 3.97 -9.19
C SER A 79 12.10 3.25 -7.88
N ASP A 80 13.28 3.50 -7.34
CA ASP A 80 13.59 3.06 -6.00
C ASP A 80 13.09 4.08 -4.98
N PHE A 81 12.54 3.59 -3.85
CA PHE A 81 11.99 4.48 -2.83
C PHE A 81 12.31 4.06 -1.41
N LYS A 82 12.31 5.04 -0.51
CA LYS A 82 12.43 4.84 0.93
C LYS A 82 11.42 5.76 1.64
N LEU A 83 10.57 5.18 2.47
CA LEU A 83 9.68 5.91 3.37
C LEU A 83 10.02 5.56 4.82
N ILE A 84 10.52 6.53 5.59
CA ILE A 84 10.91 6.31 6.98
C ILE A 84 10.24 7.36 7.88
N ASN A 85 9.63 6.92 8.99
CA ASN A 85 8.99 7.80 9.96
C ASN A 85 7.91 8.71 9.35
N CYS A 86 7.19 8.22 8.36
CA CYS A 86 6.19 8.99 7.63
C CYS A 86 4.76 8.75 8.16
N LYS A 87 3.85 9.67 7.81
CA LYS A 87 2.43 9.53 8.14
C LYS A 87 1.56 9.90 6.96
N PHE A 88 0.63 9.01 6.60
CA PHE A 88 -0.46 9.26 5.68
C PHE A 88 -1.75 9.45 6.49
N ILE A 89 -2.50 10.52 6.22
CA ILE A 89 -3.67 10.88 7.01
C ILE A 89 -4.77 11.36 6.08
N LYS A 90 -5.89 10.64 6.03
CA LYS A 90 -7.06 10.97 5.22
C LYS A 90 -6.73 11.06 3.74
N SER A 91 -6.13 10.00 3.19
CA SER A 91 -6.04 9.84 1.73
C SER A 91 -7.43 9.64 1.14
N LEU A 92 -7.71 10.27 -0.01
CA LEU A 92 -9.03 10.21 -0.62
C LEU A 92 -9.38 8.78 -1.05
N PHE A 93 -8.41 8.09 -1.65
CA PHE A 93 -8.44 6.68 -2.02
C PHE A 93 -7.18 6.01 -1.46
N ASP A 94 -6.20 5.61 -2.30
CA ASP A 94 -5.02 4.91 -1.84
C ASP A 94 -4.03 5.82 -1.11
N GLY A 95 -3.40 5.30 -0.07
CA GLY A 95 -2.33 6.00 0.62
C GLY A 95 -1.05 6.02 -0.19
N PHE A 96 -0.62 4.86 -0.65
CA PHE A 96 0.64 4.66 -1.35
C PHE A 96 0.51 3.57 -2.39
N ASP A 97 0.91 3.85 -3.62
CA ASP A 97 0.99 2.91 -4.72
C ASP A 97 2.42 2.80 -5.27
N SER A 98 2.82 1.58 -5.65
CA SER A 98 4.15 1.25 -6.17
C SER A 98 4.05 0.33 -7.38
N ASP A 99 4.37 0.87 -8.56
CA ASP A 99 4.36 0.16 -9.83
C ASP A 99 5.78 -0.15 -10.31
N PHE A 100 6.10 -1.44 -10.47
CA PHE A 100 7.38 -1.92 -11.01
C PHE A 100 8.60 -1.28 -10.33
N SER A 101 8.52 -1.09 -9.02
CA SER A 101 9.45 -0.32 -8.20
C SER A 101 10.05 -1.16 -7.08
N ASN A 102 11.15 -0.68 -6.48
CA ASN A 102 11.75 -1.36 -5.35
C ASN A 102 11.90 -0.40 -4.18
N GLY A 103 11.69 -0.90 -2.96
CA GLY A 103 11.90 -0.03 -1.83
C GLY A 103 11.51 -0.60 -0.48
N PHE A 104 11.46 0.30 0.49
CA PHE A 104 11.01 -0.07 1.82
C PHE A 104 10.22 1.04 2.51
N ILE A 105 9.32 0.61 3.39
CA ILE A 105 8.53 1.47 4.26
C ILE A 105 8.80 1.06 5.70
N LYS A 106 9.26 2.00 6.52
CA LYS A 106 9.63 1.72 7.91
C LYS A 106 9.08 2.78 8.86
N ASN A 107 8.63 2.35 10.06
CA ASN A 107 8.11 3.24 11.11
C ASN A 107 7.04 4.23 10.58
N THR A 108 6.16 3.77 9.74
CA THR A 108 5.21 4.61 9.00
C THR A 108 3.78 4.23 9.35
N SER A 109 2.88 5.21 9.35
CA SER A 109 1.46 4.97 9.62
C SER A 109 0.57 5.47 8.49
N PHE A 110 -0.49 4.70 8.20
CA PHE A 110 -1.55 5.01 7.26
C PHE A 110 -2.87 5.09 8.05
N LEU A 111 -3.50 6.24 8.05
CA LEU A 111 -4.67 6.54 8.88
C LEU A 111 -5.79 7.11 8.02
N SER A 112 -6.90 6.41 7.94
CA SER A 112 -8.09 6.79 7.16
C SER A 112 -7.77 6.95 5.67
N CYS A 113 -7.39 5.87 4.99
CA CYS A 113 -7.31 5.81 3.54
C CYS A 113 -8.65 5.31 2.98
N GLY A 114 -9.19 6.00 1.99
CA GLY A 114 -10.53 5.71 1.46
C GLY A 114 -10.63 4.43 0.64
N ASN A 115 -9.51 3.90 0.14
CA ASN A 115 -9.41 2.62 -0.56
C ASN A 115 -8.26 1.80 0.03
N ASP A 116 -7.15 1.55 -0.67
CA ASP A 116 -6.04 0.75 -0.14
C ASP A 116 -5.06 1.59 0.71
N GLY A 117 -4.49 1.03 1.76
CA GLY A 117 -3.42 1.69 2.52
C GLY A 117 -2.12 1.71 1.72
N ILE A 118 -1.72 0.53 1.24
CA ILE A 118 -0.53 0.29 0.41
C ILE A 118 -0.93 -0.66 -0.72
N ASP A 119 -0.80 -0.27 -1.99
CA ASP A 119 -0.93 -1.15 -3.15
C ASP A 119 0.43 -1.35 -3.85
N LEU A 120 0.75 -2.57 -4.19
CA LEU A 120 2.00 -2.97 -4.81
C LEU A 120 1.73 -3.76 -6.08
N SER A 121 2.21 -3.27 -7.21
CA SER A 121 2.09 -3.89 -8.52
C SER A 121 3.47 -4.11 -9.16
N GLY A 122 3.85 -5.35 -9.39
CA GLY A 122 5.14 -5.70 -10.03
C GLY A 122 6.38 -5.29 -9.24
N SER A 123 6.26 -5.09 -7.93
CA SER A 123 7.25 -4.42 -7.09
C SER A 123 7.93 -5.36 -6.09
N ILE A 124 9.14 -4.99 -5.64
CA ILE A 124 9.87 -5.68 -4.56
C ILE A 124 9.98 -4.74 -3.37
N VAL A 125 9.23 -5.02 -2.30
CA VAL A 125 9.08 -4.09 -1.18
C VAL A 125 9.25 -4.79 0.17
N SER A 126 9.85 -4.10 1.13
CA SER A 126 9.85 -4.52 2.53
C SER A 126 9.12 -3.51 3.41
N LEU A 127 8.30 -4.02 4.34
CA LEU A 127 7.55 -3.23 5.32
C LEU A 127 8.01 -3.62 6.73
N GLU A 128 8.38 -2.64 7.55
CA GLU A 128 8.81 -2.87 8.93
C GLU A 128 8.21 -1.81 9.88
N ASN A 129 7.61 -2.24 10.98
CA ASN A 129 6.97 -1.36 11.96
C ASN A 129 5.96 -0.40 11.31
N VAL A 130 4.97 -0.96 10.59
CA VAL A 130 3.92 -0.16 9.94
C VAL A 130 2.59 -0.36 10.65
N THR A 131 1.84 0.73 10.79
CA THR A 131 0.51 0.73 11.38
C THR A 131 -0.51 1.24 10.36
N LEU A 132 -1.58 0.48 10.15
CA LEU A 132 -2.67 0.84 9.23
C LEU A 132 -4.00 0.81 10.01
N VAL A 133 -4.73 1.92 9.99
CA VAL A 133 -5.98 2.07 10.75
C VAL A 133 -7.03 2.77 9.90
N ASP A 134 -8.25 2.25 9.89
CA ASP A 134 -9.39 2.81 9.17
C ASP A 134 -9.10 2.86 7.66
N ILE A 135 -8.95 1.67 7.05
CA ILE A 135 -8.64 1.49 5.64
C ILE A 135 -9.89 0.97 4.91
N GLY A 136 -10.30 1.70 3.88
CA GLY A 136 -11.58 1.51 3.20
C GLY A 136 -11.71 0.23 2.40
N ASP A 137 -10.62 -0.36 1.89
CA ASP A 137 -10.64 -1.67 1.23
C ASP A 137 -9.52 -2.57 1.77
N LYS A 138 -8.30 -2.54 1.22
CA LYS A 138 -7.20 -3.40 1.65
C LYS A 138 -6.14 -2.59 2.41
N SER A 139 -5.79 -3.04 3.61
CA SER A 139 -4.67 -2.40 4.29
C SER A 139 -3.37 -2.58 3.50
N ILE A 140 -3.08 -3.80 3.05
CA ILE A 140 -1.93 -4.10 2.18
C ILE A 140 -2.38 -4.99 1.04
N SER A 141 -2.26 -4.50 -0.17
CA SER A 141 -2.59 -5.15 -1.43
C SER A 141 -1.31 -5.44 -2.21
N VAL A 142 -1.06 -6.71 -2.54
CA VAL A 142 0.17 -7.14 -3.23
C VAL A 142 -0.22 -7.92 -4.48
N GLY A 143 0.06 -7.36 -5.65
CA GLY A 143 -0.36 -7.90 -6.94
C GLY A 143 0.75 -7.94 -8.00
N GLU A 144 0.46 -8.59 -9.12
CA GLU A 144 1.24 -8.52 -10.37
C GLU A 144 2.69 -9.00 -10.23
N LYS A 145 2.89 -10.18 -9.62
CA LYS A 145 4.21 -10.78 -9.36
C LYS A 145 5.07 -9.98 -8.37
N SER A 146 4.46 -9.17 -7.53
CA SER A 146 5.21 -8.49 -6.47
C SER A 146 5.78 -9.46 -5.46
N TYR A 147 6.88 -9.06 -4.85
CA TYR A 147 7.50 -9.75 -3.72
C TYR A 147 7.52 -8.82 -2.51
N CYS A 148 6.84 -9.21 -1.44
CA CYS A 148 6.73 -8.37 -0.26
C CYS A 148 7.16 -9.11 1.01
N LYS A 149 8.10 -8.50 1.77
CA LYS A 149 8.45 -8.93 3.13
C LYS A 149 7.87 -7.97 4.15
N ILE A 150 7.18 -8.50 5.14
CA ILE A 150 6.43 -7.71 6.11
C ILE A 150 6.80 -8.16 7.53
N SER A 151 7.16 -7.21 8.39
CA SER A 151 7.44 -7.51 9.79
C SER A 151 6.92 -6.43 10.74
N ASN A 152 6.42 -6.85 11.92
CA ASN A 152 5.91 -5.97 12.97
C ASN A 152 4.81 -5.03 12.45
N ILE A 153 3.70 -5.59 11.99
CA ILE A 153 2.57 -4.86 11.42
C ILE A 153 1.39 -4.86 12.38
N ASN A 154 0.76 -3.69 12.53
CA ASN A 154 -0.51 -3.55 13.23
C ASN A 154 -1.57 -3.02 12.26
N ILE A 155 -2.65 -3.76 12.10
CA ILE A 155 -3.79 -3.41 11.24
C ILE A 155 -5.05 -3.37 12.11
N LYS A 156 -5.85 -2.30 11.94
CA LYS A 156 -7.13 -2.17 12.62
C LYS A 156 -8.16 -1.51 11.70
N ASP A 157 -9.40 -1.99 11.78
CA ASP A 157 -10.54 -1.45 11.02
C ASP A 157 -10.27 -1.46 9.50
N SER A 158 -10.29 -2.62 8.86
CA SER A 158 -10.18 -2.74 7.41
C SER A 158 -11.16 -3.78 6.84
N ILE A 159 -11.50 -3.64 5.57
CA ILE A 159 -12.28 -4.70 4.89
C ILE A 159 -11.40 -5.92 4.70
N ILE A 160 -10.23 -5.77 4.07
CA ILE A 160 -9.23 -6.82 3.90
C ILE A 160 -7.91 -6.35 4.50
N SER A 161 -7.36 -7.10 5.45
CA SER A 161 -6.11 -6.68 6.06
C SER A 161 -4.92 -6.87 5.12
N ILE A 162 -4.73 -8.08 4.59
CA ILE A 162 -3.59 -8.38 3.71
C ILE A 162 -4.06 -9.27 2.56
N SER A 163 -3.76 -8.84 1.33
CA SER A 163 -4.09 -9.55 0.11
C SER A 163 -2.87 -9.86 -0.74
N SER A 164 -2.69 -11.11 -1.16
CA SER A 164 -1.72 -11.53 -2.17
C SER A 164 -2.45 -11.97 -3.43
N LYS A 165 -2.18 -11.30 -4.54
CA LYS A 165 -2.86 -11.53 -5.82
C LYS A 165 -1.85 -11.79 -6.95
N ASP A 166 -2.29 -12.40 -8.04
CA ASP A 166 -1.65 -12.31 -9.35
C ASP A 166 -0.16 -12.74 -9.33
N SER A 167 0.10 -13.98 -8.88
CA SER A 167 1.45 -14.57 -8.77
C SER A 167 2.36 -13.88 -7.75
N SER A 168 1.82 -13.03 -6.88
CA SER A 168 2.63 -12.36 -5.86
C SER A 168 2.97 -13.28 -4.70
N GLN A 169 4.03 -12.93 -3.99
CA GLN A 169 4.53 -13.65 -2.83
C GLN A 169 4.66 -12.71 -1.63
N VAL A 170 4.00 -13.05 -0.54
CA VAL A 170 3.99 -12.24 0.68
C VAL A 170 4.50 -13.10 1.84
N PHE A 171 5.55 -12.62 2.50
CA PHE A 171 6.17 -13.25 3.66
C PHE A 171 6.01 -12.35 4.87
N LEU A 172 5.38 -12.86 5.92
CA LEU A 172 5.00 -12.05 7.08
C LEU A 172 5.54 -12.62 8.38
N SER A 173 5.88 -11.74 9.32
CA SER A 173 6.20 -12.10 10.70
C SER A 173 5.70 -11.02 11.67
N ASN A 174 5.20 -11.45 12.83
CA ASN A 174 4.68 -10.56 13.88
C ASN A 174 3.59 -9.61 13.37
N VAL A 175 2.43 -10.16 13.07
CA VAL A 175 1.28 -9.43 12.51
C VAL A 175 0.13 -9.41 13.49
N ASN A 176 -0.37 -8.24 13.84
CA ASN A 176 -1.57 -8.07 14.64
C ASN A 176 -2.68 -7.47 13.77
N ILE A 177 -3.83 -8.13 13.73
CA ILE A 177 -5.01 -7.66 13.00
C ILE A 177 -6.19 -7.59 13.97
N GLU A 178 -6.83 -6.43 14.03
CA GLU A 178 -8.00 -6.17 14.88
C GLU A 178 -9.14 -5.61 14.05
N ASP A 179 -10.38 -6.02 14.37
CA ASP A 179 -11.63 -5.45 13.83
C ASP A 179 -11.69 -5.42 12.30
N SER A 180 -11.31 -6.51 11.62
CA SER A 180 -11.30 -6.60 10.17
C SER A 180 -12.29 -7.65 9.65
N LYS A 181 -12.83 -7.47 8.46
CA LYS A 181 -13.73 -8.46 7.87
C LYS A 181 -12.97 -9.67 7.37
N TYR A 182 -11.86 -9.47 6.64
CA TYR A 182 -10.98 -10.53 6.16
C TYR A 182 -9.55 -10.29 6.67
N GLY A 183 -8.92 -11.31 7.26
CA GLY A 183 -7.52 -11.23 7.70
C GLY A 183 -6.57 -11.35 6.51
N PHE A 184 -6.43 -12.56 5.97
CA PHE A 184 -5.52 -12.87 4.87
C PHE A 184 -6.31 -13.41 3.68
N THR A 185 -6.07 -12.84 2.50
CA THR A 185 -6.68 -13.29 1.24
C THR A 185 -5.60 -13.62 0.21
N ALA A 186 -5.75 -14.73 -0.52
CA ALA A 186 -4.87 -15.05 -1.64
C ALA A 186 -5.69 -15.61 -2.81
N PHE A 187 -5.55 -15.00 -3.99
CA PHE A 187 -6.34 -15.33 -5.17
C PHE A 187 -5.71 -14.84 -6.47
N GLN A 188 -6.32 -15.18 -7.60
CA GLN A 188 -6.01 -14.65 -8.92
C GLN A 188 -7.03 -13.59 -9.33
N LYS A 189 -6.61 -12.32 -9.48
CA LYS A 189 -7.46 -11.23 -9.94
C LYS A 189 -7.40 -11.08 -11.47
N LYS A 190 -6.20 -11.12 -12.04
CA LYS A 190 -5.93 -10.92 -13.46
C LYS A 190 -5.60 -12.25 -14.14
N TYR A 191 -6.26 -12.55 -15.26
CA TYR A 191 -6.13 -13.85 -15.93
C TYR A 191 -4.75 -14.15 -16.50
N GLU A 192 -3.97 -13.12 -16.80
CA GLU A 192 -2.59 -13.23 -17.31
C GLU A 192 -1.56 -13.63 -16.25
N TYR A 193 -1.94 -13.62 -14.97
CA TYR A 193 -1.11 -14.05 -13.86
C TYR A 193 -1.62 -15.36 -13.27
N GLY A 194 -0.86 -15.91 -12.34
CA GLY A 194 -1.25 -17.07 -11.54
C GLY A 194 -1.83 -16.69 -10.18
N PRO A 195 -2.08 -17.67 -9.34
CA PRO A 195 -2.62 -17.48 -7.99
C PRO A 195 -1.60 -16.82 -7.05
N GLY A 196 -2.09 -16.24 -5.93
CA GLY A 196 -1.28 -15.61 -4.90
C GLY A 196 -0.68 -16.59 -3.89
N PHE A 197 0.37 -16.15 -3.21
CA PHE A 197 1.04 -16.91 -2.14
C PHE A 197 1.24 -16.07 -0.88
N ILE A 198 0.93 -16.65 0.30
CA ILE A 198 1.19 -16.05 1.61
C ILE A 198 1.90 -17.06 2.49
N GLU A 199 2.96 -16.63 3.18
CA GLU A 199 3.56 -17.35 4.30
C GLU A 199 3.65 -16.41 5.50
N ILE A 200 3.13 -16.85 6.63
CA ILE A 200 3.05 -16.04 7.84
C ILE A 200 3.48 -16.82 9.08
N ASP A 201 4.38 -16.22 9.85
CA ASP A 201 4.81 -16.68 11.15
C ASP A 201 4.47 -15.64 12.23
N ASN A 202 3.93 -16.11 13.35
CA ASN A 202 3.57 -15.32 14.51
C ASN A 202 2.56 -14.19 14.19
N TYR A 203 1.28 -14.50 14.33
CA TYR A 203 0.19 -13.55 14.12
C TYR A 203 -0.86 -13.63 15.24
N GLU A 204 -1.52 -12.51 15.48
CA GLU A 204 -2.68 -12.40 16.37
C GLU A 204 -3.87 -11.80 15.60
N LEU A 205 -5.05 -12.41 15.77
CA LEU A 205 -6.28 -11.97 15.11
C LEU A 205 -7.36 -11.73 16.19
N ILE A 206 -7.82 -10.50 16.29
CA ILE A 206 -8.86 -10.08 17.25
C ILE A 206 -10.06 -9.55 16.46
N ASN A 207 -11.23 -10.13 16.67
CA ASN A 207 -12.47 -9.75 15.98
C ASN A 207 -12.36 -9.78 14.45
N VAL A 208 -11.63 -10.72 13.87
CA VAL A 208 -11.54 -10.93 12.43
C VAL A 208 -12.60 -11.92 12.00
N GLN A 209 -13.56 -11.49 11.16
CA GLN A 209 -14.71 -12.33 10.78
C GLN A 209 -14.30 -13.56 9.97
N THR A 210 -13.40 -13.40 9.02
CA THR A 210 -12.85 -14.47 8.19
C THR A 210 -11.32 -14.40 8.25
N PRO A 211 -10.66 -15.17 9.14
CA PRO A 211 -9.20 -15.14 9.31
C PRO A 211 -8.42 -15.40 8.02
N PHE A 212 -8.84 -16.39 7.25
CA PHE A 212 -8.19 -16.79 6.00
C PHE A 212 -9.26 -17.01 4.92
N PHE A 213 -9.11 -16.38 3.77
CA PHE A 213 -9.96 -16.56 2.62
C PHE A 213 -9.08 -16.79 1.39
N ILE A 214 -8.72 -18.05 1.15
CA ILE A 214 -7.71 -18.49 0.19
C ILE A 214 -8.39 -19.23 -0.95
N GLU A 215 -8.32 -18.70 -2.16
CA GLU A 215 -8.89 -19.32 -3.36
C GLU A 215 -8.18 -20.63 -3.74
N GLU A 216 -8.91 -21.59 -4.28
CA GLU A 216 -8.33 -22.83 -4.83
C GLU A 216 -7.29 -22.48 -5.92
N GLY A 217 -6.10 -23.07 -5.85
CA GLY A 217 -4.95 -22.70 -6.66
C GLY A 217 -3.95 -21.81 -5.95
N SER A 218 -4.41 -20.92 -5.06
CA SER A 218 -3.54 -20.11 -4.20
C SER A 218 -3.03 -20.92 -3.00
N LYS A 219 -2.01 -20.39 -2.33
CA LYS A 219 -1.39 -21.07 -1.19
C LYS A 219 -1.20 -20.12 -0.02
N CYS A 220 -1.57 -20.57 1.17
CA CYS A 220 -1.24 -19.92 2.42
C CYS A 220 -0.63 -20.92 3.40
N ILE A 221 0.49 -20.55 4.03
CA ILE A 221 1.15 -21.29 5.10
C ILE A 221 1.11 -20.39 6.33
N ALA A 222 0.52 -20.84 7.42
CA ALA A 222 0.41 -20.12 8.67
C ALA A 222 1.08 -20.93 9.80
N ASN A 223 2.11 -20.38 10.43
CA ASN A 223 2.92 -21.06 11.47
C ASN A 223 3.34 -22.48 11.02
N GLY A 224 3.85 -22.60 9.79
CA GLY A 224 4.30 -23.87 9.20
C GLY A 224 3.17 -24.81 8.74
N SER A 225 1.91 -24.48 8.94
CA SER A 225 0.76 -25.32 8.57
C SER A 225 0.03 -24.77 7.35
N LYS A 226 -0.34 -25.65 6.42
CA LYS A 226 -1.11 -25.25 5.24
C LYS A 226 -2.55 -24.87 5.63
N VAL A 227 -2.99 -23.71 5.21
CA VAL A 227 -4.36 -23.22 5.36
C VAL A 227 -5.26 -23.84 4.28
N LEU A 228 -6.50 -24.15 4.65
CA LEU A 228 -7.51 -24.70 3.72
C LEU A 228 -7.93 -23.64 2.71
N THR A 229 -8.17 -24.09 1.47
CA THR A 229 -8.64 -23.25 0.37
C THR A 229 -10.16 -23.36 0.17
N THR A 230 -10.75 -22.37 -0.45
CA THR A 230 -12.17 -22.36 -0.87
C THR A 230 -12.29 -22.45 -2.39
N LYS A 231 -13.41 -23.01 -2.85
CA LYS A 231 -13.79 -23.01 -4.29
C LYS A 231 -14.46 -21.70 -4.74
N VAL A 232 -14.69 -20.77 -3.84
CA VAL A 232 -15.24 -19.45 -4.18
C VAL A 232 -14.23 -18.70 -5.04
N ASN A 233 -14.67 -18.20 -6.19
CA ASN A 233 -13.86 -17.32 -7.02
C ASN A 233 -13.81 -15.94 -6.36
N LEU A 234 -12.66 -15.58 -5.77
CA LEU A 234 -12.50 -14.36 -4.97
C LEU A 234 -12.47 -13.10 -5.83
N ARG A 235 -12.06 -13.19 -7.08
CA ARG A 235 -12.21 -12.09 -8.03
C ARG A 235 -13.69 -11.69 -8.17
N ASN A 236 -14.55 -12.64 -8.48
CA ASN A 236 -15.99 -12.36 -8.63
C ASN A 236 -16.61 -11.93 -7.30
N TYR A 237 -16.12 -12.44 -6.19
CA TYR A 237 -16.63 -12.14 -4.87
C TYR A 237 -16.34 -10.71 -4.41
N PHE A 238 -15.15 -10.16 -4.73
CA PHE A 238 -14.72 -8.83 -4.30
C PHE A 238 -14.97 -7.73 -5.33
N TYR A 239 -15.11 -8.05 -6.63
CA TYR A 239 -15.11 -7.04 -7.69
C TYR A 239 -16.35 -7.07 -8.62
N ASN A 240 -17.40 -7.86 -8.29
CA ASN A 240 -18.68 -7.90 -9.03
C ASN A 240 -19.85 -7.39 -8.22
#